data_1473efc30dcc83ced55c09b7b83824f2
#
_entry.id   1473efc30dcc83ced55c09b7b83824f2
#
_cell.length_a   1.000
_cell.length_b   1.000
_cell.length_c   1.000
_cell.angle_alpha   90.00
_cell.angle_beta   90.00
_cell.angle_gamma   90.00
#
_symmetry.space_group_name_H-M   'P 1'
#
loop_
_entity.id
_entity.type
_entity.pdbx_description
1 polymer ?
#
loop_
_entity_poly.entity_id
_entity_poly.type
_entity_poly.pdbx_seq_one_letter_code
_entity_poly.pdbx_strand_id
1 'polypeptide(L)'
;SIVSSLGVVVSASGWPDRHDGRVPNLPSTAPLLFAHRGGRAHAPENTLEAFLLALRLGATGLESDVWCTADGVPVLHHDERIGRRFRRRAIPNLDLQDLPPAVPTLADLYAMVGSRIPLSLDIKESKAVSDVLRVASDHEALHQLWLCHPDPELLARWRDLDSEVVLVHSTRLERISGGLERWAADLADAGIDAVNLPEPDWSGGLVSLFRRFGVRCLGWDAQHPRQIDRLLRLRLDGIFGDHVDRLVDGAERLRSGP
;
A
#
# COMPACT_ATOMS: atom_id res chain seq x y z
N SER A 1 10.09 -32.84 -9.64
CA SER A 1 11.35 -32.10 -9.71
C SER A 1 11.43 -31.37 -11.06
N ILE A 2 11.01 -30.13 -11.12
CA ILE A 2 11.54 -29.12 -12.05
C ILE A 2 11.21 -27.78 -11.38
N VAL A 3 12.14 -27.28 -10.56
CA VAL A 3 12.19 -25.88 -10.15
C VAL A 3 13.21 -25.24 -11.08
N SER A 4 12.73 -24.53 -12.08
CA SER A 4 13.58 -23.70 -12.93
C SER A 4 13.62 -22.30 -12.37
N SER A 5 14.80 -21.95 -11.91
CA SER A 5 15.24 -20.68 -11.36
C SER A 5 14.99 -19.51 -12.33
N LEU A 6 14.06 -18.64 -12.01
CA LEU A 6 14.14 -17.23 -12.38
C LEU A 6 14.45 -16.48 -11.09
N GLY A 7 15.74 -16.29 -10.86
CA GLY A 7 16.25 -15.51 -9.75
C GLY A 7 15.93 -14.03 -9.93
N VAL A 8 14.76 -13.62 -9.53
CA VAL A 8 14.55 -12.24 -9.10
C VAL A 8 15.13 -12.16 -7.70
N VAL A 9 16.38 -11.79 -7.62
CA VAL A 9 17.01 -11.34 -6.37
C VAL A 9 16.37 -9.99 -6.08
N VAL A 10 15.23 -10.02 -5.37
CA VAL A 10 14.81 -8.84 -4.61
C VAL A 10 15.80 -8.77 -3.46
N SER A 11 16.83 -7.95 -3.63
CA SER A 11 17.70 -7.55 -2.54
C SER A 11 16.80 -7.11 -1.40
N ALA A 12 16.83 -7.82 -0.30
CA ALA A 12 16.35 -7.34 0.97
C ALA A 12 17.27 -6.18 1.36
N SER A 13 17.07 -5.01 0.75
CA SER A 13 17.67 -3.77 1.19
C SER A 13 16.99 -3.42 2.49
N GLY A 14 17.67 -3.81 3.58
CA GLY A 14 17.25 -3.61 4.93
C GLY A 14 16.78 -2.18 5.16
N TRP A 15 15.57 -2.07 5.60
CA TRP A 15 15.13 -0.91 6.34
C TRP A 15 15.84 -0.99 7.68
N PRO A 16 16.54 0.07 8.10
CA PRO A 16 17.29 0.04 9.35
C PRO A 16 16.35 -0.13 10.55
N ASP A 17 16.81 -0.97 11.49
CA ASP A 17 16.14 -1.23 12.76
C ASP A 17 15.83 0.06 13.52
N ARG A 18 14.59 0.18 14.01
CA ARG A 18 14.10 1.30 14.82
C ARG A 18 14.60 1.18 16.29
N HIS A 19 15.91 1.18 16.51
CA HIS A 19 16.41 1.02 17.91
C HIS A 19 16.90 2.31 18.57
N ASP A 20 16.89 3.49 17.91
CA ASP A 20 17.42 4.72 18.51
C ASP A 20 16.60 6.00 18.28
N GLY A 21 15.33 5.89 17.87
CA GLY A 21 14.44 7.06 17.72
C GLY A 21 14.87 8.04 16.60
N ARG A 22 15.82 7.69 15.75
CA ARG A 22 16.21 8.45 14.58
C ARG A 22 15.69 7.79 13.35
N VAL A 23 14.80 8.47 12.62
CA VAL A 23 14.41 8.07 11.27
C VAL A 23 15.66 8.08 10.41
N PRO A 24 16.10 6.94 9.87
CA PRO A 24 17.27 6.94 9.01
C PRO A 24 17.01 7.74 7.74
N ASN A 25 17.97 8.57 7.39
CA ASN A 25 18.00 9.28 6.13
C ASN A 25 18.06 8.22 5.00
N LEU A 26 16.92 7.92 4.38
CA LEU A 26 16.81 6.88 3.37
C LEU A 26 17.36 7.37 2.04
N PRO A 27 18.39 6.74 1.51
CA PRO A 27 18.53 6.63 0.07
C PRO A 27 17.74 5.40 -0.38
N SER A 28 16.43 5.50 -0.60
CA SER A 28 15.76 4.51 -1.43
C SER A 28 16.36 4.59 -2.82
N THR A 29 17.04 3.55 -3.22
CA THR A 29 17.66 3.48 -4.54
C THR A 29 16.64 3.34 -5.66
N ALA A 30 15.40 2.93 -5.34
CA ALA A 30 14.30 2.84 -6.29
C ALA A 30 12.94 2.98 -5.55
N PRO A 31 11.93 3.65 -6.16
CA PRO A 31 10.60 3.75 -5.58
C PRO A 31 9.89 2.39 -5.59
N LEU A 32 8.99 2.17 -4.63
CA LEU A 32 8.06 1.05 -4.66
C LEU A 32 7.01 1.29 -5.76
N LEU A 33 6.74 0.25 -6.54
CA LEU A 33 5.72 0.27 -7.60
C LEU A 33 4.55 -0.59 -7.13
N PHE A 34 3.54 0.07 -6.54
CA PHE A 34 2.37 -0.60 -6.02
C PHE A 34 1.32 -0.84 -7.11
N ALA A 35 0.99 -2.10 -7.35
CA ALA A 35 -0.10 -2.48 -8.24
C ALA A 35 -1.45 -2.24 -7.55
N HIS A 36 -2.13 -1.14 -7.91
CA HIS A 36 -3.43 -0.76 -7.35
C HIS A 36 -4.47 -1.84 -7.62
N ARG A 37 -5.00 -2.45 -6.56
CA ARG A 37 -5.94 -3.60 -6.59
C ARG A 37 -5.44 -4.77 -7.42
N GLY A 38 -4.12 -5.03 -7.40
CA GLY A 38 -3.50 -6.05 -8.23
C GLY A 38 -3.24 -5.63 -9.69
N GLY A 39 -3.26 -4.33 -10.02
CA GLY A 39 -3.07 -3.86 -11.39
C GLY A 39 -4.33 -4.04 -12.24
N ARG A 40 -5.42 -3.44 -11.83
CA ARG A 40 -6.78 -3.60 -12.40
C ARG A 40 -6.92 -3.26 -13.89
N ALA A 41 -5.89 -2.69 -14.53
CA ALA A 41 -5.86 -2.53 -15.98
C ALA A 41 -5.59 -3.83 -16.74
N HIS A 42 -5.08 -4.86 -16.06
CA HIS A 42 -4.62 -6.11 -16.67
C HIS A 42 -5.48 -7.33 -16.31
N ALA A 43 -6.15 -7.31 -15.15
CA ALA A 43 -7.00 -8.39 -14.66
C ALA A 43 -8.13 -7.84 -13.75
N PRO A 44 -9.15 -8.63 -13.42
CA PRO A 44 -10.19 -8.22 -12.47
C PRO A 44 -9.58 -7.83 -11.13
N GLU A 45 -9.97 -6.64 -10.63
CA GLU A 45 -9.41 -6.06 -9.41
C GLU A 45 -9.59 -6.95 -8.17
N ASN A 46 -8.65 -6.86 -7.22
CA ASN A 46 -8.66 -7.56 -5.94
C ASN A 46 -8.84 -9.09 -6.07
N THR A 47 -8.27 -9.69 -7.13
CA THR A 47 -8.23 -11.15 -7.30
C THR A 47 -6.80 -11.69 -7.16
N LEU A 48 -6.67 -12.93 -6.71
CA LEU A 48 -5.37 -13.59 -6.60
C LEU A 48 -4.64 -13.66 -7.93
N GLU A 49 -5.37 -13.84 -9.04
CA GLU A 49 -4.83 -13.82 -10.39
C GLU A 49 -4.21 -12.44 -10.73
N ALA A 50 -4.92 -11.35 -10.39
CA ALA A 50 -4.44 -9.99 -10.61
C ALA A 50 -3.13 -9.74 -9.84
N PHE A 51 -3.06 -10.10 -8.57
CA PHE A 51 -1.86 -9.93 -7.75
C PHE A 51 -0.66 -10.71 -8.30
N LEU A 52 -0.84 -11.97 -8.70
CA LEU A 52 0.21 -12.76 -9.33
C LEU A 52 0.66 -12.16 -10.67
N LEU A 53 -0.28 -11.71 -11.49
CA LEU A 53 0.04 -11.07 -12.76
C LEU A 53 0.83 -9.79 -12.55
N ALA A 54 0.43 -8.95 -11.58
CA ALA A 54 1.14 -7.73 -11.22
C ALA A 54 2.61 -7.99 -10.87
N LEU A 55 2.88 -9.00 -10.04
CA LEU A 55 4.25 -9.39 -9.68
C LEU A 55 5.05 -9.88 -10.90
N ARG A 56 4.43 -10.66 -11.80
CA ARG A 56 5.07 -11.10 -13.06
C ARG A 56 5.38 -9.93 -14.00
N LEU A 57 4.57 -8.87 -13.98
CA LEU A 57 4.78 -7.65 -14.75
C LEU A 57 5.85 -6.74 -14.11
N GLY A 58 6.36 -7.06 -12.91
CA GLY A 58 7.44 -6.34 -12.27
C GLY A 58 7.00 -5.36 -11.18
N ALA A 59 5.75 -5.42 -10.69
CA ALA A 59 5.35 -4.69 -9.49
C ALA A 59 6.24 -5.09 -8.31
N THR A 60 6.67 -4.11 -7.51
CA THR A 60 7.50 -4.35 -6.33
C THR A 60 6.72 -4.24 -5.02
N GLY A 61 5.44 -3.90 -5.11
CA GLY A 61 4.46 -3.87 -4.03
C GLY A 61 3.07 -4.15 -4.56
N LEU A 62 2.19 -4.60 -3.70
CA LEU A 62 0.77 -4.82 -3.99
C LEU A 62 -0.08 -3.87 -3.17
N GLU A 63 -1.22 -3.48 -3.71
CA GLU A 63 -2.20 -2.69 -2.98
C GLU A 63 -3.59 -3.34 -3.12
N SER A 64 -4.36 -3.26 -2.05
CA SER A 64 -5.74 -3.74 -2.00
C SER A 64 -6.56 -2.98 -0.98
N ASP A 65 -7.88 -3.08 -1.12
CA ASP A 65 -8.87 -2.62 -0.16
C ASP A 65 -9.27 -3.79 0.76
N VAL A 66 -9.40 -3.57 2.07
CA VAL A 66 -9.76 -4.64 3.00
C VAL A 66 -11.00 -4.30 3.82
N TRP A 67 -11.92 -5.26 3.86
CA TRP A 67 -13.08 -5.34 4.75
C TRP A 67 -12.94 -6.54 5.67
N CYS A 68 -13.67 -6.53 6.79
CA CYS A 68 -13.77 -7.70 7.66
C CYS A 68 -15.17 -8.28 7.59
N THR A 69 -15.30 -9.61 7.48
CA THR A 69 -16.59 -10.32 7.58
C THR A 69 -17.13 -10.31 9.01
N ALA A 70 -18.38 -10.72 9.19
CA ALA A 70 -19.01 -10.81 10.52
C ALA A 70 -18.29 -11.80 11.45
N ASP A 71 -17.72 -12.86 10.89
CA ASP A 71 -16.92 -13.88 11.59
C ASP A 71 -15.42 -13.51 11.70
N GLY A 72 -15.04 -12.25 11.41
CA GLY A 72 -13.70 -11.71 11.68
C GLY A 72 -12.63 -12.10 10.65
N VAL A 73 -13.01 -12.38 9.40
CA VAL A 73 -12.05 -12.72 8.33
C VAL A 73 -11.79 -11.50 7.44
N PRO A 74 -10.53 -11.01 7.34
CA PRO A 74 -10.17 -9.95 6.40
C PRO A 74 -10.24 -10.45 4.95
N VAL A 75 -11.03 -9.75 4.12
CA VAL A 75 -11.25 -10.06 2.70
C VAL A 75 -10.91 -8.87 1.82
N LEU A 76 -10.43 -9.14 0.62
CA LEU A 76 -9.93 -8.13 -0.31
C LEU A 76 -11.02 -7.76 -1.32
N HIS A 77 -11.61 -6.57 -1.13
CA HIS A 77 -12.69 -6.08 -1.99
C HIS A 77 -12.84 -4.56 -1.86
N HIS A 78 -13.09 -3.88 -2.96
CA HIS A 78 -13.20 -2.41 -2.92
C HIS A 78 -14.50 -1.91 -2.29
N ASP A 79 -15.63 -2.43 -2.76
CA ASP A 79 -16.95 -1.96 -2.33
C ASP A 79 -17.34 -2.59 -0.98
N GLU A 80 -17.99 -1.81 -0.12
CA GLU A 80 -18.62 -2.36 1.10
C GLU A 80 -19.62 -3.47 0.80
N ARG A 81 -20.31 -3.37 -0.33
CA ARG A 81 -21.46 -4.23 -0.65
C ARG A 81 -21.17 -5.12 -1.84
N ILE A 82 -21.41 -6.42 -1.65
CA ILE A 82 -21.22 -7.47 -2.65
C ILE A 82 -22.53 -8.16 -3.02
N GLY A 83 -22.62 -8.71 -4.24
CA GLY A 83 -23.78 -9.45 -4.74
C GLY A 83 -24.41 -8.83 -5.98
N ARG A 84 -25.50 -9.43 -6.46
CA ARG A 84 -26.20 -9.00 -7.68
C ARG A 84 -27.15 -7.84 -7.40
N ARG A 85 -27.13 -6.85 -8.28
CA ARG A 85 -27.94 -5.62 -8.43
C ARG A 85 -28.91 -5.28 -7.26
N PHE A 86 -29.95 -6.06 -7.01
CA PHE A 86 -30.96 -5.78 -5.97
C PHE A 86 -30.79 -6.63 -4.68
N ARG A 87 -29.73 -7.44 -4.60
CA ARG A 87 -29.43 -8.32 -3.46
C ARG A 87 -28.01 -8.11 -2.96
N ARG A 88 -27.54 -6.84 -3.01
CA ARG A 88 -26.21 -6.50 -2.46
C ARG A 88 -26.31 -6.47 -0.92
N ARG A 89 -25.43 -7.23 -0.28
CA ARG A 89 -25.28 -7.27 1.19
C ARG A 89 -23.93 -6.65 1.56
N ALA A 90 -23.87 -5.99 2.70
CA ALA A 90 -22.62 -5.44 3.22
C ALA A 90 -21.71 -6.56 3.72
N ILE A 91 -20.44 -6.54 3.35
CA ILE A 91 -19.45 -7.55 3.75
C ILE A 91 -19.35 -7.70 5.27
N PRO A 92 -19.38 -6.62 6.09
CA PRO A 92 -19.33 -6.73 7.54
C PRO A 92 -20.56 -7.45 8.17
N ASN A 93 -21.61 -7.72 7.38
CA ASN A 93 -22.81 -8.43 7.82
C ASN A 93 -22.91 -9.86 7.25
N LEU A 94 -21.81 -10.37 6.67
CA LEU A 94 -21.72 -11.69 6.04
C LEU A 94 -20.61 -12.49 6.71
N ASP A 95 -20.84 -13.78 6.91
CA ASP A 95 -19.75 -14.71 7.21
C ASP A 95 -18.99 -15.04 5.92
N LEU A 96 -17.73 -15.50 6.04
CA LEU A 96 -16.89 -15.84 4.89
C LEU A 96 -17.57 -16.82 3.93
N GLN A 97 -18.26 -17.82 4.46
CA GLN A 97 -18.99 -18.84 3.66
C GLN A 97 -20.10 -18.26 2.79
N ASP A 98 -20.60 -17.05 3.11
CA ASP A 98 -21.67 -16.36 2.37
C ASP A 98 -21.12 -15.52 1.21
N LEU A 99 -19.81 -15.33 1.14
CA LEU A 99 -19.15 -14.56 0.08
C LEU A 99 -18.96 -15.40 -1.19
N PRO A 100 -18.94 -14.75 -2.37
CA PRO A 100 -18.53 -15.43 -3.60
C PRO A 100 -17.10 -15.99 -3.46
N PRO A 101 -16.85 -17.23 -3.93
CA PRO A 101 -15.52 -17.86 -3.85
C PRO A 101 -14.38 -17.09 -4.56
N ALA A 102 -14.75 -16.14 -5.43
CA ALA A 102 -13.79 -15.29 -6.14
C ALA A 102 -13.25 -14.13 -5.27
N VAL A 103 -13.81 -13.87 -4.09
CA VAL A 103 -13.34 -12.85 -3.15
C VAL A 103 -12.25 -13.48 -2.28
N PRO A 104 -10.97 -13.11 -2.45
CA PRO A 104 -9.91 -13.71 -1.67
C PRO A 104 -9.87 -13.15 -0.25
N THR A 105 -9.41 -13.98 0.68
CA THR A 105 -9.02 -13.52 2.00
C THR A 105 -7.59 -12.95 1.98
N LEU A 106 -7.26 -12.16 2.99
CA LEU A 106 -5.88 -11.70 3.19
C LEU A 106 -4.92 -12.89 3.40
N ALA A 107 -5.37 -13.94 4.08
CA ALA A 107 -4.60 -15.17 4.28
C ALA A 107 -4.31 -15.89 2.94
N ASP A 108 -5.29 -15.96 2.02
CA ASP A 108 -5.09 -16.53 0.69
C ASP A 108 -4.02 -15.75 -0.09
N LEU A 109 -4.04 -14.42 0.02
CA LEU A 109 -3.02 -13.59 -0.64
C LEU A 109 -1.63 -13.90 -0.08
N TYR A 110 -1.43 -13.87 1.24
CA TYR A 110 -0.13 -14.20 1.84
C TYR A 110 0.32 -15.64 1.53
N ALA A 111 -0.58 -16.61 1.57
CA ALA A 111 -0.27 -17.99 1.19
C ALA A 111 0.25 -18.10 -0.25
N MET A 112 -0.22 -17.23 -1.14
CA MET A 112 0.15 -17.24 -2.56
C MET A 112 1.42 -16.43 -2.88
N VAL A 113 1.58 -15.24 -2.30
CA VAL A 113 2.69 -14.32 -2.65
C VAL A 113 3.82 -14.33 -1.62
N GLY A 114 3.61 -14.93 -0.45
CA GLY A 114 4.54 -14.92 0.67
C GLY A 114 4.56 -13.59 1.43
N SER A 115 5.47 -13.50 2.41
CA SER A 115 5.57 -12.38 3.36
C SER A 115 6.61 -11.31 3.00
N ARG A 116 7.27 -11.42 1.83
CA ARG A 116 8.38 -10.53 1.45
C ARG A 116 8.00 -9.37 0.56
N ILE A 117 6.76 -9.34 0.09
CA ILE A 117 6.26 -8.31 -0.81
C ILE A 117 5.56 -7.23 0.02
N PRO A 118 5.95 -5.94 -0.11
CA PRO A 118 5.20 -4.85 0.49
C PRO A 118 3.74 -4.89 0.08
N LEU A 119 2.85 -4.95 1.07
CA LEU A 119 1.40 -4.97 0.87
C LEU A 119 0.77 -3.75 1.52
N SER A 120 0.22 -2.86 0.70
CA SER A 120 -0.51 -1.67 1.12
C SER A 120 -2.00 -1.99 1.19
N LEU A 121 -2.60 -1.85 2.37
CA LEU A 121 -4.03 -2.10 2.58
C LEU A 121 -4.76 -0.82 2.95
N ASP A 122 -5.74 -0.44 2.15
CA ASP A 122 -6.71 0.60 2.49
C ASP A 122 -7.77 0.01 3.42
N ILE A 123 -7.69 0.36 4.71
CA ILE A 123 -8.56 -0.16 5.76
C ILE A 123 -9.91 0.54 5.67
N LYS A 124 -10.92 -0.15 5.16
CA LYS A 124 -12.27 0.42 4.95
C LYS A 124 -13.10 0.50 6.22
N GLU A 125 -12.80 -0.33 7.20
CA GLU A 125 -13.47 -0.36 8.49
C GLU A 125 -12.44 -0.46 9.61
N SER A 126 -12.42 0.52 10.51
CA SER A 126 -11.39 0.65 11.54
C SER A 126 -11.27 -0.59 12.46
N LYS A 127 -12.37 -1.28 12.71
CA LYS A 127 -12.35 -2.50 13.55
C LYS A 127 -11.63 -3.68 12.88
N ALA A 128 -11.46 -3.66 11.55
CA ALA A 128 -10.77 -4.72 10.82
C ALA A 128 -9.26 -4.77 11.12
N VAL A 129 -8.67 -3.71 11.66
CA VAL A 129 -7.23 -3.61 11.84
C VAL A 129 -6.65 -4.73 12.70
N SER A 130 -7.33 -5.11 13.80
CA SER A 130 -6.84 -6.17 14.69
C SER A 130 -6.80 -7.53 14.00
N ASP A 131 -7.80 -7.86 13.18
CA ASP A 131 -7.82 -9.09 12.41
C ASP A 131 -6.79 -9.08 11.26
N VAL A 132 -6.58 -7.92 10.62
CA VAL A 132 -5.53 -7.73 9.62
C VAL A 132 -4.14 -7.94 10.23
N LEU A 133 -3.87 -7.34 11.40
CA LEU A 133 -2.59 -7.51 12.10
C LEU A 133 -2.37 -8.97 12.52
N ARG A 134 -3.40 -9.63 13.02
CA ARG A 134 -3.33 -11.05 13.39
C ARG A 134 -2.96 -11.91 12.18
N VAL A 135 -3.65 -11.75 11.05
CA VAL A 135 -3.34 -12.51 9.83
C VAL A 135 -1.93 -12.20 9.33
N ALA A 136 -1.50 -10.94 9.33
CA ALA A 136 -0.15 -10.58 8.92
C ALA A 136 0.92 -11.17 9.85
N SER A 137 0.66 -11.19 11.17
CA SER A 137 1.54 -11.82 12.16
C SER A 137 1.65 -13.33 11.94
N ASP A 138 0.53 -14.02 11.71
CA ASP A 138 0.50 -15.46 11.44
C ASP A 138 1.33 -15.85 10.20
N HIS A 139 1.52 -14.91 9.26
CA HIS A 139 2.33 -15.06 8.05
C HIS A 139 3.72 -14.41 8.13
N GLU A 140 4.14 -13.92 9.31
CA GLU A 140 5.44 -13.23 9.52
C GLU A 140 5.62 -12.00 8.59
N ALA A 141 4.52 -11.27 8.28
CA ALA A 141 4.48 -10.24 7.26
C ALA A 141 4.30 -8.81 7.81
N LEU A 142 4.26 -8.60 9.13
CA LEU A 142 4.02 -7.28 9.74
C LEU A 142 4.97 -6.20 9.21
N HIS A 143 6.26 -6.53 9.06
CA HIS A 143 7.30 -5.62 8.58
C HIS A 143 7.14 -5.17 7.10
N GLN A 144 6.28 -5.84 6.33
CA GLN A 144 5.95 -5.50 4.94
C GLN A 144 4.51 -4.96 4.80
N LEU A 145 3.77 -4.84 5.90
CA LEU A 145 2.40 -4.38 5.89
C LEU A 145 2.32 -2.86 6.03
N TRP A 146 1.62 -2.24 5.08
CA TRP A 146 1.35 -0.80 5.03
C TRP A 146 -0.15 -0.57 5.23
N LEU A 147 -0.53 0.11 6.33
CA LEU A 147 -1.92 0.39 6.67
C LEU A 147 -2.28 1.82 6.27
N CYS A 148 -3.15 1.96 5.28
CA CYS A 148 -3.61 3.24 4.75
C CYS A 148 -4.95 3.63 5.35
N HIS A 149 -5.08 4.89 5.80
CA HIS A 149 -6.34 5.46 6.24
C HIS A 149 -6.34 7.00 6.11
N PRO A 150 -7.51 7.65 5.83
CA PRO A 150 -7.59 9.11 5.73
C PRO A 150 -7.65 9.85 7.08
N ASP A 151 -7.85 9.15 8.20
CA ASP A 151 -7.91 9.72 9.55
C ASP A 151 -6.59 9.51 10.28
N PRO A 152 -5.78 10.58 10.50
CA PRO A 152 -4.49 10.47 11.17
C PRO A 152 -4.62 10.15 12.68
N GLU A 153 -5.72 10.53 13.34
CA GLU A 153 -5.93 10.19 14.75
C GLU A 153 -6.17 8.68 14.91
N LEU A 154 -6.83 8.06 13.95
CA LEU A 154 -7.02 6.62 13.94
C LEU A 154 -5.70 5.88 13.68
N LEU A 155 -4.89 6.37 12.73
CA LEU A 155 -3.55 5.83 12.48
C LEU A 155 -2.65 5.92 13.72
N ALA A 156 -2.68 7.04 14.44
CA ALA A 156 -1.93 7.19 15.70
C ALA A 156 -2.32 6.11 16.73
N ARG A 157 -3.61 5.81 16.87
CA ARG A 157 -4.08 4.70 17.74
C ARG A 157 -3.60 3.32 17.25
N TRP A 158 -3.45 3.12 15.94
CA TRP A 158 -2.93 1.85 15.41
C TRP A 158 -1.45 1.67 15.67
N ARG A 159 -0.69 2.76 15.83
CA ARG A 159 0.71 2.69 16.25
C ARG A 159 0.88 2.02 17.61
N ASP A 160 -0.10 2.18 18.52
CA ASP A 160 -0.09 1.51 19.82
C ASP A 160 -0.36 0.00 19.71
N LEU A 161 -0.95 -0.47 18.61
CA LEU A 161 -1.24 -1.90 18.38
C LEU A 161 -0.01 -2.65 17.86
N ASP A 162 0.78 -2.01 17.00
CA ASP A 162 1.97 -2.64 16.40
C ASP A 162 2.99 -1.58 15.97
N SER A 163 4.27 -1.86 16.25
CA SER A 163 5.38 -0.95 15.94
C SER A 163 6.07 -1.25 14.59
N GLU A 164 5.86 -2.44 14.00
CA GLU A 164 6.54 -2.87 12.78
C GLU A 164 5.83 -2.42 11.50
N VAL A 165 4.50 -2.32 11.56
CA VAL A 165 3.71 -1.92 10.38
C VAL A 165 4.00 -0.48 9.96
N VAL A 166 3.90 -0.21 8.67
CA VAL A 166 4.01 1.13 8.11
C VAL A 166 2.64 1.81 8.09
N LEU A 167 2.51 2.94 8.77
CA LEU A 167 1.27 3.72 8.81
C LEU A 167 1.28 4.82 7.75
N VAL A 168 0.22 4.89 6.96
CA VAL A 168 0.11 5.77 5.79
C VAL A 168 -1.12 6.66 5.89
N HIS A 169 -0.91 7.97 6.03
CA HIS A 169 -2.01 8.93 5.92
C HIS A 169 -2.35 9.18 4.44
N SER A 170 -3.42 8.55 3.96
CA SER A 170 -3.88 8.67 2.58
C SER A 170 -4.97 9.74 2.46
N THR A 171 -4.66 10.89 1.82
CA THR A 171 -5.54 12.06 1.80
C THR A 171 -5.33 12.92 0.53
N ARG A 172 -5.85 14.16 0.52
CA ARG A 172 -5.67 15.19 -0.51
C ARG A 172 -5.28 16.50 0.15
N LEU A 173 -4.47 17.32 -0.52
CA LEU A 173 -4.03 18.61 0.01
C LEU A 173 -5.20 19.52 0.38
N GLU A 174 -6.29 19.50 -0.37
CA GLU A 174 -7.49 20.32 -0.11
C GLU A 174 -8.16 20.04 1.24
N ARG A 175 -7.86 18.88 1.85
CA ARG A 175 -8.39 18.48 3.17
C ARG A 175 -7.51 18.90 4.33
N ILE A 176 -6.32 19.44 4.05
CA ILE A 176 -5.35 19.81 5.08
C ILE A 176 -5.58 21.24 5.52
N SER A 177 -5.77 21.42 6.82
CA SER A 177 -5.90 22.71 7.49
C SER A 177 -4.70 22.97 8.41
N GLY A 178 -4.46 24.24 8.75
CA GLY A 178 -3.43 24.59 9.74
C GLY A 178 -2.00 24.71 9.23
N GLY A 179 -1.78 24.47 7.92
CA GLY A 179 -0.47 24.62 7.28
C GLY A 179 0.32 23.32 7.14
N LEU A 180 1.05 23.22 6.01
CA LEU A 180 1.72 21.99 5.58
C LEU A 180 2.88 21.58 6.50
N GLU A 181 3.62 22.54 7.04
CA GLU A 181 4.75 22.27 7.94
C GLU A 181 4.28 21.69 9.27
N ARG A 182 3.22 22.27 9.84
CA ARG A 182 2.58 21.74 11.05
C ARG A 182 2.04 20.34 10.82
N TRP A 183 1.32 20.13 9.71
CA TRP A 183 0.81 18.80 9.36
C TRP A 183 1.93 17.77 9.25
N ALA A 184 3.05 18.09 8.58
CA ALA A 184 4.18 17.17 8.49
C ALA A 184 4.79 16.84 9.86
N ALA A 185 4.89 17.84 10.75
CA ALA A 185 5.35 17.64 12.13
C ALA A 185 4.37 16.75 12.92
N ASP A 186 3.07 17.06 12.89
CA ASP A 186 2.03 16.31 13.59
C ASP A 186 2.01 14.82 13.16
N LEU A 187 2.21 14.52 11.85
CA LEU A 187 2.31 13.14 11.35
C LEU A 187 3.54 12.43 11.93
N ALA A 188 4.70 13.09 11.92
CA ALA A 188 5.93 12.52 12.47
C ALA A 188 5.83 12.26 13.98
N ASP A 189 5.27 13.20 14.73
CA ASP A 189 5.08 13.10 16.18
C ASP A 189 4.08 11.98 16.55
N ALA A 190 3.07 11.75 15.69
CA ALA A 190 2.10 10.67 15.84
C ALA A 190 2.65 9.29 15.39
N GLY A 191 3.91 9.20 14.94
CA GLY A 191 4.52 7.98 14.45
C GLY A 191 3.93 7.47 13.12
N ILE A 192 3.36 8.37 12.32
CA ILE A 192 2.86 8.06 10.97
C ILE A 192 4.03 8.12 9.99
N ASP A 193 4.28 7.02 9.29
CA ASP A 193 5.50 6.79 8.51
C ASP A 193 5.48 7.42 7.12
N ALA A 194 4.28 7.56 6.55
CA ALA A 194 4.14 8.02 5.17
C ALA A 194 2.87 8.85 4.96
N VAL A 195 2.93 9.71 3.95
CA VAL A 195 1.77 10.41 3.40
C VAL A 195 1.55 9.96 1.95
N ASN A 196 0.30 9.71 1.59
CA ASN A 196 -0.11 9.31 0.26
C ASN A 196 -1.10 10.32 -0.33
N LEU A 197 -0.69 11.01 -1.40
CA LEU A 197 -1.48 12.05 -2.07
C LEU A 197 -1.69 11.71 -3.55
N PRO A 198 -2.76 12.23 -4.18
CA PRO A 198 -2.93 12.10 -5.62
C PRO A 198 -1.80 12.78 -6.39
N GLU A 199 -1.52 12.29 -7.58
CA GLU A 199 -0.42 12.79 -8.43
C GLU A 199 -0.35 14.31 -8.55
N PRO A 200 -1.47 15.06 -8.83
CA PRO A 200 -1.39 16.50 -9.01
C PRO A 200 -1.01 17.29 -7.76
N ASP A 201 -1.23 16.74 -6.57
CA ASP A 201 -0.94 17.43 -5.29
C ASP A 201 0.55 17.50 -4.98
N TRP A 202 1.38 16.68 -5.61
CA TRP A 202 2.80 16.62 -5.35
C TRP A 202 3.59 17.76 -5.99
N SER A 203 4.54 18.30 -5.24
CA SER A 203 5.57 19.23 -5.71
C SER A 203 6.92 18.93 -5.06
N GLY A 204 8.01 19.39 -5.66
CA GLY A 204 9.35 19.20 -5.08
C GLY A 204 9.50 19.84 -3.70
N GLY A 205 8.85 20.97 -3.47
CA GLY A 205 8.81 21.62 -2.16
C GLY A 205 8.13 20.78 -1.09
N LEU A 206 7.02 20.13 -1.46
CA LEU A 206 6.26 19.26 -0.54
C LEU A 206 7.03 17.99 -0.21
N VAL A 207 7.67 17.36 -1.20
CA VAL A 207 8.54 16.19 -0.97
C VAL A 207 9.70 16.55 -0.02
N SER A 208 10.35 17.70 -0.24
CA SER A 208 11.43 18.16 0.63
C SER A 208 10.95 18.45 2.05
N LEU A 209 9.74 18.98 2.19
CA LEU A 209 9.13 19.25 3.48
C LEU A 209 8.93 17.96 4.27
N PHE A 210 8.20 16.96 3.72
CA PHE A 210 7.94 15.70 4.42
C PHE A 210 9.22 14.95 4.78
N ARG A 211 10.20 14.92 3.88
CA ARG A 211 11.49 14.29 4.15
C ARG A 211 12.25 14.92 5.31
N ARG A 212 12.13 16.22 5.50
CA ARG A 212 12.72 16.92 6.65
C ARG A 212 12.17 16.43 7.99
N PHE A 213 10.92 15.98 8.01
CA PHE A 213 10.28 15.36 9.16
C PHE A 213 10.39 13.82 9.18
N GLY A 214 11.10 13.21 8.23
CA GLY A 214 11.25 11.76 8.16
C GLY A 214 10.00 11.03 7.65
N VAL A 215 9.01 11.74 7.10
CA VAL A 215 7.80 11.16 6.55
C VAL A 215 8.02 10.83 5.07
N ARG A 216 7.70 9.60 4.67
CA ARG A 216 7.80 9.11 3.29
C ARG A 216 6.71 9.71 2.41
N CYS A 217 7.01 9.83 1.13
CA CYS A 217 6.12 10.42 0.13
C CYS A 217 5.63 9.37 -0.85
N LEU A 218 4.33 9.12 -0.89
CA LEU A 218 3.68 8.18 -1.80
C LEU A 218 2.71 8.90 -2.72
N GLY A 219 2.58 8.43 -3.95
CA GLY A 219 1.70 9.05 -4.95
C GLY A 219 0.74 8.07 -5.57
N TRP A 220 -0.54 8.40 -5.62
CA TRP A 220 -1.57 7.58 -6.25
C TRP A 220 -2.20 8.25 -7.46
N ASP A 221 -3.00 7.49 -8.22
CA ASP A 221 -3.62 7.88 -9.49
C ASP A 221 -2.60 8.20 -10.61
N ALA A 222 -1.51 7.44 -10.62
CA ALA A 222 -0.48 7.52 -11.67
C ALA A 222 -0.83 6.59 -12.84
N GLN A 223 -1.73 7.05 -13.74
CA GLN A 223 -2.29 6.22 -14.82
C GLN A 223 -1.58 6.41 -16.17
N HIS A 224 -0.96 7.56 -16.37
CA HIS A 224 -0.33 7.92 -17.64
C HIS A 224 1.20 8.07 -17.51
N PRO A 225 1.99 7.74 -18.56
CA PRO A 225 3.44 7.84 -18.51
C PRO A 225 3.96 9.19 -18.03
N ARG A 226 3.32 10.30 -18.43
CA ARG A 226 3.70 11.66 -17.99
C ARG A 226 3.55 11.86 -16.47
N GLN A 227 2.48 11.33 -15.88
CA GLN A 227 2.24 11.38 -14.44
C GLN A 227 3.27 10.55 -13.69
N ILE A 228 3.50 9.31 -14.16
CA ILE A 228 4.50 8.40 -13.60
C ILE A 228 5.89 9.03 -13.66
N ASP A 229 6.32 9.51 -14.83
CA ASP A 229 7.63 10.14 -15.01
C ASP A 229 7.78 11.39 -14.13
N ARG A 230 6.70 12.15 -13.90
CA ARG A 230 6.70 13.30 -13.00
C ARG A 230 6.93 12.89 -11.55
N LEU A 231 6.18 11.91 -11.03
CA LEU A 231 6.33 11.41 -9.66
C LEU A 231 7.72 10.78 -9.44
N LEU A 232 8.23 10.03 -10.42
CA LEU A 232 9.56 9.46 -10.38
C LEU A 232 10.65 10.54 -10.32
N ARG A 233 10.53 11.61 -11.12
CA ARG A 233 11.47 12.76 -11.06
C ARG A 233 11.39 13.52 -9.74
N LEU A 234 10.24 13.56 -9.09
CA LEU A 234 10.09 14.09 -7.74
C LEU A 234 10.70 13.17 -6.68
N ARG A 235 11.12 11.94 -7.07
CA ARG A 235 11.71 10.92 -6.22
C ARG A 235 10.81 10.49 -5.06
N LEU A 236 9.52 10.27 -5.34
CA LEU A 236 8.63 9.67 -4.35
C LEU A 236 9.13 8.28 -3.93
N ASP A 237 8.82 7.89 -2.70
CA ASP A 237 9.23 6.61 -2.13
C ASP A 237 8.37 5.44 -2.63
N GLY A 238 7.15 5.73 -3.12
CA GLY A 238 6.29 4.74 -3.77
C GLY A 238 5.22 5.39 -4.65
N ILE A 239 4.78 4.64 -5.65
CA ILE A 239 3.78 5.09 -6.64
C ILE A 239 2.75 3.99 -6.84
N PHE A 240 1.47 4.37 -6.84
CA PHE A 240 0.33 3.49 -7.06
C PHE A 240 -0.28 3.73 -8.44
N GLY A 241 -0.53 2.66 -9.20
CA GLY A 241 -1.17 2.75 -10.49
C GLY A 241 -1.85 1.47 -10.94
N ASP A 242 -2.81 1.60 -11.86
CA ASP A 242 -3.55 0.47 -12.43
C ASP A 242 -2.74 -0.27 -13.51
N HIS A 243 -1.87 0.47 -14.21
CA HIS A 243 -1.05 0.01 -15.32
C HIS A 243 0.37 -0.34 -14.84
N VAL A 244 0.56 -1.58 -14.37
CA VAL A 244 1.86 -2.04 -13.84
C VAL A 244 2.98 -1.94 -14.87
N ASP A 245 2.72 -2.32 -16.12
CA ASP A 245 3.64 -2.18 -17.25
C ASP A 245 4.18 -0.74 -17.38
N ARG A 246 3.29 0.26 -17.31
CA ARG A 246 3.69 1.68 -17.40
C ARG A 246 4.53 2.13 -16.21
N LEU A 247 4.22 1.65 -14.99
CA LEU A 247 5.01 1.94 -13.79
C LEU A 247 6.44 1.39 -13.94
N VAL A 248 6.57 0.15 -14.38
CA VAL A 248 7.86 -0.53 -14.58
C VAL A 248 8.65 0.15 -15.68
N ASP A 249 8.05 0.40 -16.86
CA ASP A 249 8.69 1.12 -17.96
C ASP A 249 9.19 2.51 -17.54
N GLY A 250 8.40 3.24 -16.75
CA GLY A 250 8.78 4.54 -16.20
C GLY A 250 10.01 4.44 -15.28
N ALA A 251 10.02 3.48 -14.37
CA ALA A 251 11.14 3.25 -13.46
C ALA A 251 12.41 2.82 -14.22
N GLU A 252 12.28 2.03 -15.28
CA GLU A 252 13.40 1.63 -16.14
C GLU A 252 13.99 2.81 -16.92
N ARG A 253 13.13 3.65 -17.51
CA ARG A 253 13.58 4.89 -18.18
C ARG A 253 14.35 5.79 -17.23
N LEU A 254 13.89 5.94 -15.98
CA LEU A 254 14.60 6.76 -14.98
C LEU A 254 15.99 6.20 -14.65
N ARG A 255 16.13 4.86 -14.58
CA ARG A 255 17.43 4.18 -14.30
C ARG A 255 18.41 4.27 -15.44
N SER A 256 17.90 4.21 -16.68
CA SER A 256 18.76 4.21 -17.89
C SER A 256 19.32 5.59 -18.22
N GLY A 257 18.79 6.66 -17.61
CA GLY A 257 19.16 8.03 -17.91
C GLY A 257 18.72 8.46 -19.33
N PRO A 258 18.83 9.75 -19.66
CA PRO A 258 18.70 10.18 -21.04
C PRO A 258 19.90 9.77 -21.86
#